data_bf3d47096cbce437bc7528638750d225
#
_entry.id   bf3d47096cbce437bc7528638750d225
#
_cell.length_a   1.000
_cell.length_b   1.000
_cell.length_c   1.000
_cell.angle_alpha   90.00
_cell.angle_beta   90.00
_cell.angle_gamma   90.00
#
_symmetry.space_group_name_H-M   'P 1'
#
loop_
_entity.id
_entity.type
_entity.pdbx_description
1 polymer ?
#
loop_
_entity_poly.entity_id
_entity_poly.type
_entity_poly.pdbx_seq_one_letter_code
_entity_poly.pdbx_strand_id
1 'polypeptide(L)'
;MAFRTASNFSHFSSASPASPRAGGAPAPVLCLTVIIWLCALVAPTVVAAAEVRDLRLWRAPDHTRLVFDLSAGVDYKLFTLDAPERVVIDIADSTLATRLGDIEFEDSPITGLRSATRDGGLLRVVIDLNTKTTPKSFTLEPNAELGHRLVVDLYDENAIDGGAPREAEVARTAAATQRKPERAPDQRRDIVVAISAGHGGEDPGGIGYDGKLQEKNITLRIARELYDYLDRMPGYAPVMVRDGDYYVKLSRRPEIARERRADLFVAVHTDWYKTSRARGLTIYALSGDRADRENARRVAQKENTADLLGGVGSDLSLGSWDDDVALTLVSLQMAWSMEQSVIVGSRVLDAVGGITRLRKTKVQQASLEVLKSPDIPSILIETGYLTNPEEAKRLNTPSFQKQLAAGIGRGVMAYFYDAPPEGSLIAWQKANGVTPASYTVRRGDSLSMIAQRFGTTMAALKAHNALKSDGVQIGQVLKLPGGLEPAQREHKIQSGETLSGIAARYRVSLADLRRLNELRADRILVGQVLKIPAS
;
A
#
# COMPACT_ATOMS: atom_id res chain seq x y z
N MET A 1 39.25 46.86 -22.50
CA MET A 1 39.31 47.87 -21.46
C MET A 1 39.12 47.14 -20.13
N ALA A 2 40.17 46.73 -19.43
CA ALA A 2 41.11 47.49 -18.61
C ALA A 2 40.38 48.19 -17.45
N PHE A 3 40.59 47.97 -16.19
CA PHE A 3 41.76 47.92 -15.31
C PHE A 3 41.23 47.56 -13.90
N ARG A 4 41.87 46.69 -13.16
CA ARG A 4 42.95 46.79 -12.14
C ARG A 4 42.43 47.04 -10.71
N THR A 5 42.79 46.14 -9.80
CA THR A 5 43.88 46.13 -8.77
C THR A 5 43.59 47.04 -7.58
N ALA A 6 43.89 46.75 -6.32
CA ALA A 6 44.94 46.05 -5.60
C ALA A 6 44.55 46.10 -4.10
N SER A 7 44.82 45.09 -3.26
CA SER A 7 45.97 44.87 -2.38
C SER A 7 46.24 45.92 -1.29
N ASN A 8 46.36 45.44 -0.04
CA ASN A 8 47.49 45.61 0.93
C ASN A 8 47.04 45.24 2.34
N PHE A 9 47.67 44.25 3.02
CA PHE A 9 48.94 44.21 3.73
C PHE A 9 49.03 45.16 4.93
N SER A 10 49.26 44.56 6.11
CA SER A 10 50.39 44.75 7.07
C SER A 10 49.93 44.32 8.48
N HIS A 11 50.53 43.31 9.08
CA HIS A 11 51.78 43.20 9.82
C HIS A 11 51.83 43.98 11.14
N PHE A 12 52.34 43.29 12.12
CA PHE A 12 53.20 43.53 13.27
C PHE A 12 52.60 42.97 14.57
N SER A 13 53.19 42.06 15.24
CA SER A 13 54.52 41.76 15.77
C SER A 13 54.53 41.84 17.33
N SER A 14 54.89 40.67 17.88
CA SER A 14 55.78 40.40 19.03
C SER A 14 55.68 41.14 20.34
N ALA A 15 55.63 40.41 21.44
CA ALA A 15 56.75 40.33 22.39
C ALA A 15 56.38 39.54 23.67
N SER A 16 57.10 38.48 23.96
CA SER A 16 57.44 38.03 25.31
C SER A 16 58.59 38.90 25.85
N PRO A 17 58.92 38.98 27.16
CA PRO A 17 59.33 37.87 28.00
C PRO A 17 59.15 37.98 29.52
N ALA A 18 59.70 36.96 30.19
CA ALA A 18 60.35 36.92 31.53
C ALA A 18 59.60 36.35 32.72
N SER A 19 60.06 35.15 33.14
CA SER A 19 60.06 34.69 34.53
C SER A 19 61.10 35.43 35.37
N PRO A 20 61.10 35.38 36.74
CA PRO A 20 61.79 34.31 37.42
C PRO A 20 61.28 33.84 38.81
N ARG A 21 61.70 32.60 39.15
CA ARG A 21 62.21 32.04 40.43
C ARG A 21 61.41 32.22 41.77
N ALA A 22 61.09 31.18 42.42
CA ALA A 22 61.72 30.16 43.26
C ALA A 22 61.25 30.22 44.71
N GLY A 23 60.94 29.08 45.29
CA GLY A 23 61.02 28.94 46.77
C GLY A 23 59.99 27.96 47.41
N GLY A 24 60.48 26.78 47.78
CA GLY A 24 60.05 26.14 49.07
C GLY A 24 59.01 25.05 49.01
N ALA A 25 59.44 23.80 48.98
CA ALA A 25 58.67 22.66 49.48
C ALA A 25 58.60 22.69 51.03
N PRO A 26 57.66 22.02 51.71
CA PRO A 26 57.69 20.55 51.82
C PRO A 26 56.29 19.87 51.72
N ALA A 27 56.33 18.62 51.25
CA ALA A 27 55.31 17.58 51.35
C ALA A 27 55.09 17.11 52.84
N PRO A 28 54.25 16.15 53.11
CA PRO A 28 53.14 15.44 52.44
C PRO A 28 51.91 15.27 53.37
N VAL A 29 50.72 15.45 52.87
CA VAL A 29 49.51 14.81 53.44
C VAL A 29 48.40 14.89 52.35
N LEU A 30 48.37 13.99 51.42
CA LEU A 30 47.20 13.84 50.54
C LEU A 30 47.23 12.48 49.82
N CYS A 31 47.10 11.42 50.59
CA CYS A 31 47.02 10.06 49.99
C CYS A 31 45.92 9.18 50.60
N LEU A 32 44.95 9.73 51.34
CA LEU A 32 43.89 8.91 51.96
C LEU A 32 42.45 9.31 51.58
N THR A 33 42.25 10.35 50.78
CA THR A 33 40.88 10.82 50.42
C THR A 33 40.45 10.47 48.99
N VAL A 34 41.33 9.92 48.15
CA VAL A 34 40.99 9.56 46.75
C VAL A 34 40.43 8.13 46.64
N ILE A 35 40.70 7.24 47.60
CA ILE A 35 40.22 5.85 47.53
C ILE A 35 38.76 5.69 48.00
N ILE A 36 38.21 6.63 48.78
CA ILE A 36 36.79 6.57 49.20
C ILE A 36 35.83 7.09 48.13
N TRP A 37 36.28 7.87 47.16
CA TRP A 37 35.45 8.38 46.08
C TRP A 37 35.35 7.45 44.87
N LEU A 38 36.17 6.42 44.73
CA LEU A 38 36.12 5.46 43.60
C LEU A 38 35.22 4.26 43.88
N CYS A 39 34.81 4.01 45.14
CA CYS A 39 33.88 2.93 45.47
C CYS A 39 32.39 3.34 45.49
N ALA A 40 32.05 4.62 45.29
CA ALA A 40 30.67 5.10 45.33
C ALA A 40 29.98 5.19 43.96
N LEU A 41 30.60 4.73 42.89
CA LEU A 41 30.06 4.83 41.49
C LEU A 41 29.70 3.51 40.84
N VAL A 42 29.65 2.41 41.62
CA VAL A 42 29.00 1.16 41.13
C VAL A 42 27.71 1.00 41.97
N ALA A 43 26.79 1.93 41.78
CA ALA A 43 25.39 1.61 42.04
C ALA A 43 25.00 0.50 41.03
N PRO A 44 24.47 -0.66 41.48
CA PRO A 44 23.91 -1.60 40.57
C PRO A 44 22.81 -0.85 39.80
N THR A 45 22.98 -0.70 38.49
CA THR A 45 21.87 -0.30 37.62
C THR A 45 20.83 -1.38 37.80
N VAL A 46 19.81 -1.12 38.59
CA VAL A 46 18.60 -1.92 38.62
C VAL A 46 18.03 -1.77 37.21
N VAL A 47 18.31 -2.75 36.37
CA VAL A 47 17.63 -2.86 35.08
C VAL A 47 16.16 -3.02 35.45
N ALA A 48 15.38 -1.96 35.23
CA ALA A 48 13.94 -2.03 35.46
C ALA A 48 13.39 -3.13 34.56
N ALA A 49 12.58 -4.03 35.12
CA ALA A 49 11.90 -5.04 34.36
C ALA A 49 11.18 -4.42 33.16
N ALA A 50 11.29 -5.03 31.99
CA ALA A 50 10.58 -4.57 30.82
C ALA A 50 9.07 -4.72 31.05
N GLU A 51 8.28 -3.83 30.47
CA GLU A 51 6.85 -3.80 30.63
C GLU A 51 6.17 -4.07 29.29
N VAL A 52 5.29 -5.05 29.23
CA VAL A 52 4.37 -5.26 28.10
C VAL A 52 3.22 -4.28 28.28
N ARG A 53 3.23 -3.19 27.52
CA ARG A 53 2.31 -2.05 27.65
C ARG A 53 1.00 -2.26 26.95
N ASP A 54 1.05 -2.92 25.80
CA ASP A 54 -0.12 -3.18 24.97
C ASP A 54 0.07 -4.48 24.18
N LEU A 55 -1.04 -5.08 23.75
CA LEU A 55 -1.07 -6.23 22.88
C LEU A 55 -2.13 -6.00 21.80
N ARG A 56 -1.69 -6.02 20.55
CA ARG A 56 -2.53 -5.77 19.39
C ARG A 56 -2.56 -7.02 18.51
N LEU A 57 -3.72 -7.25 17.86
CA LEU A 57 -3.96 -8.41 17.02
C LEU A 57 -4.49 -7.98 15.65
N TRP A 58 -3.99 -8.63 14.60
CA TRP A 58 -4.50 -8.49 13.23
C TRP A 58 -4.61 -9.85 12.57
N ARG A 59 -5.72 -10.08 11.89
CA ARG A 59 -5.92 -11.26 11.08
C ARG A 59 -5.63 -10.95 9.61
N ALA A 60 -4.67 -11.67 9.02
CA ALA A 60 -4.41 -11.74 7.59
C ALA A 60 -4.97 -13.06 7.02
N PRO A 61 -5.12 -13.18 5.69
CA PRO A 61 -5.70 -14.40 5.10
C PRO A 61 -4.93 -15.70 5.40
N ASP A 62 -3.63 -15.62 5.68
CA ASP A 62 -2.71 -16.75 5.85
C ASP A 62 -2.12 -16.85 7.26
N HIS A 63 -2.26 -15.81 8.10
CA HIS A 63 -1.73 -15.82 9.47
C HIS A 63 -2.47 -14.85 10.40
N THR A 64 -2.30 -15.05 11.70
CA THR A 64 -2.70 -14.10 12.73
C THR A 64 -1.46 -13.49 13.36
N ARG A 65 -1.34 -12.17 13.34
CA ARG A 65 -0.23 -11.42 13.94
C ARG A 65 -0.59 -10.86 15.29
N LEU A 66 0.24 -11.13 16.28
CA LEU A 66 0.21 -10.49 17.60
C LEU A 66 1.44 -9.59 17.75
N VAL A 67 1.24 -8.38 18.25
CA VAL A 67 2.31 -7.42 18.52
C VAL A 67 2.24 -6.99 19.98
N PHE A 68 3.29 -7.30 20.72
CA PHE A 68 3.49 -6.88 22.10
C PHE A 68 4.30 -5.58 22.11
N ASP A 69 3.71 -4.47 22.53
CA ASP A 69 4.40 -3.19 22.69
C ASP A 69 5.16 -3.19 24.01
N LEU A 70 6.46 -2.96 23.95
CA LEU A 70 7.38 -3.13 25.08
C LEU A 70 8.01 -1.80 25.51
N SER A 71 8.32 -1.67 26.81
CA SER A 71 9.06 -0.52 27.33
C SER A 71 10.55 -0.54 27.01
N ALA A 72 11.12 -1.74 26.81
CA ALA A 72 12.53 -1.98 26.50
C ALA A 72 12.67 -3.25 25.64
N GLY A 73 13.86 -3.47 25.07
CA GLY A 73 14.19 -4.75 24.40
C GLY A 73 14.16 -5.90 25.40
N VAL A 74 13.74 -7.09 24.96
CA VAL A 74 13.57 -8.28 25.80
C VAL A 74 14.20 -9.50 25.16
N ASP A 75 14.69 -10.41 26.00
CA ASP A 75 15.00 -11.78 25.61
C ASP A 75 13.74 -12.62 25.81
N TYR A 76 13.45 -13.51 24.85
CA TYR A 76 12.27 -14.35 24.90
C TYR A 76 12.53 -15.76 24.37
N LYS A 77 11.68 -16.70 24.75
CA LYS A 77 11.60 -18.05 24.18
C LYS A 77 10.17 -18.32 23.74
N LEU A 78 10.02 -18.84 22.52
CA LEU A 78 8.74 -19.27 21.97
C LEU A 78 8.78 -20.76 21.69
N PHE A 79 7.73 -21.49 22.09
CA PHE A 79 7.57 -22.91 21.82
C PHE A 79 6.10 -23.29 21.74
N THR A 80 5.80 -24.41 21.12
CA THR A 80 4.46 -24.96 20.95
C THR A 80 4.22 -26.12 21.93
N LEU A 81 2.97 -26.33 22.30
CA LEU A 81 2.49 -27.48 23.07
C LEU A 81 1.26 -28.04 22.37
N ASP A 82 1.26 -29.35 22.17
CA ASP A 82 0.13 -30.08 21.58
C ASP A 82 -0.85 -30.56 22.69
N ALA A 83 -2.07 -30.89 22.29
CA ALA A 83 -3.12 -31.52 23.11
C ALA A 83 -3.46 -30.83 24.47
N PRO A 84 -4.08 -29.66 24.51
CA PRO A 84 -4.57 -28.85 23.39
C PRO A 84 -3.47 -28.01 22.76
N GLU A 85 -3.68 -27.58 21.52
CA GLU A 85 -2.75 -26.74 20.77
C GLU A 85 -2.54 -25.39 21.46
N ARG A 86 -1.29 -25.03 21.71
CA ARG A 86 -0.90 -23.79 22.39
C ARG A 86 0.43 -23.27 21.89
N VAL A 87 0.56 -21.96 21.83
CA VAL A 87 1.84 -21.28 21.70
C VAL A 87 2.18 -20.61 23.03
N VAL A 88 3.38 -20.86 23.53
CA VAL A 88 3.86 -20.31 24.79
C VAL A 88 5.03 -19.39 24.51
N ILE A 89 4.97 -18.20 25.11
CA ILE A 89 6.01 -17.18 25.02
C ILE A 89 6.49 -16.88 26.43
N ASP A 90 7.77 -17.13 26.68
CA ASP A 90 8.46 -16.79 27.93
C ASP A 90 9.31 -15.55 27.68
N ILE A 91 8.96 -14.44 28.32
CA ILE A 91 9.65 -13.14 28.21
C ILE A 91 10.41 -12.89 29.50
N ALA A 92 11.74 -12.78 29.38
CA ALA A 92 12.62 -12.59 30.54
C ALA A 92 12.44 -11.19 31.16
N ASP A 93 12.61 -11.09 32.47
CA ASP A 93 12.63 -9.85 33.26
C ASP A 93 11.51 -8.87 32.87
N SER A 94 10.28 -9.38 32.76
CA SER A 94 9.16 -8.60 32.22
C SER A 94 7.90 -8.71 33.07
N THR A 95 7.08 -7.65 32.98
CA THR A 95 5.76 -7.55 33.62
C THR A 95 4.70 -7.19 32.59
N LEU A 96 3.44 -7.52 32.89
CA LEU A 96 2.30 -7.20 32.03
C LEU A 96 1.52 -6.02 32.61
N ALA A 97 1.44 -4.91 31.86
CA ALA A 97 0.69 -3.72 32.23
C ALA A 97 -0.72 -3.66 31.62
N THR A 98 -0.96 -4.40 30.54
CA THR A 98 -2.25 -4.43 29.85
C THR A 98 -3.13 -5.62 30.28
N ARG A 99 -4.43 -5.55 29.98
CA ARG A 99 -5.37 -6.66 30.21
C ARG A 99 -5.56 -7.46 28.92
N LEU A 100 -5.27 -8.75 28.97
CA LEU A 100 -5.42 -9.64 27.80
C LEU A 100 -6.88 -9.98 27.46
N GLY A 101 -7.81 -9.68 28.38
CA GLY A 101 -9.24 -10.04 28.21
C GLY A 101 -10.06 -9.14 27.30
N ASP A 102 -9.50 -8.01 26.87
CA ASP A 102 -10.20 -7.02 26.04
C ASP A 102 -9.92 -7.21 24.53
N ILE A 103 -9.21 -8.28 24.15
CA ILE A 103 -8.79 -8.55 22.76
C ILE A 103 -9.84 -9.45 22.11
N GLU A 104 -10.38 -8.98 20.98
CA GLU A 104 -11.31 -9.76 20.15
C GLU A 104 -10.52 -10.71 19.24
N PHE A 105 -10.94 -11.99 19.17
CA PHE A 105 -10.27 -13.06 18.40
C PHE A 105 -11.08 -13.50 17.19
N GLU A 106 -12.06 -12.73 16.75
CA GLU A 106 -12.91 -13.09 15.61
C GLU A 106 -12.09 -13.52 14.38
N ASP A 107 -12.52 -14.60 13.75
CA ASP A 107 -11.89 -15.19 12.56
C ASP A 107 -10.41 -15.62 12.73
N SER A 108 -9.90 -15.73 13.98
CA SER A 108 -8.53 -16.17 14.26
C SER A 108 -8.49 -17.59 14.85
N PRO A 109 -7.35 -18.30 14.77
CA PRO A 109 -7.17 -19.58 15.43
C PRO A 109 -7.08 -19.48 16.95
N ILE A 110 -7.05 -18.28 17.52
CA ILE A 110 -6.87 -18.04 18.97
C ILE A 110 -8.23 -18.21 19.66
N THR A 111 -8.24 -19.03 20.71
CA THR A 111 -9.41 -19.23 21.58
C THR A 111 -9.29 -18.54 22.94
N GLY A 112 -8.07 -18.15 23.32
CA GLY A 112 -7.81 -17.45 24.56
C GLY A 112 -6.36 -17.03 24.73
N LEU A 113 -6.17 -16.00 25.54
CA LEU A 113 -4.88 -15.50 25.99
C LEU A 113 -4.84 -15.47 27.51
N ARG A 114 -3.75 -15.96 28.08
CA ARG A 114 -3.52 -15.93 29.53
C ARG A 114 -2.06 -15.70 29.84
N SER A 115 -1.79 -15.06 30.96
CA SER A 115 -0.43 -14.77 31.41
C SER A 115 -0.24 -15.12 32.87
N ALA A 116 1.01 -15.41 33.23
CA ALA A 116 1.44 -15.58 34.60
C ALA A 116 2.90 -15.15 34.76
N THR A 117 3.21 -14.45 35.84
CA THR A 117 4.60 -14.21 36.26
C THR A 117 5.11 -15.46 36.97
N ARG A 118 6.30 -15.92 36.59
CA ARG A 118 6.99 -17.06 37.19
C ARG A 118 8.20 -16.59 37.98
N ASP A 119 8.78 -17.50 38.75
CA ASP A 119 10.00 -17.25 39.53
C ASP A 119 11.11 -16.66 38.65
N GLY A 120 11.84 -15.69 39.17
CA GLY A 120 12.93 -15.01 38.44
C GLY A 120 12.46 -13.88 37.51
N GLY A 121 11.22 -13.36 37.65
CA GLY A 121 10.75 -12.22 36.83
C GLY A 121 10.31 -12.61 35.40
N LEU A 122 10.14 -13.92 35.13
CA LEU A 122 9.73 -14.43 33.82
C LEU A 122 8.23 -14.20 33.61
N LEU A 123 7.86 -13.44 32.60
CA LEU A 123 6.48 -13.33 32.15
C LEU A 123 6.17 -14.42 31.11
N ARG A 124 5.27 -15.34 31.45
CA ARG A 124 4.76 -16.34 30.52
C ARG A 124 3.41 -15.91 29.95
N VAL A 125 3.33 -15.85 28.63
CA VAL A 125 2.07 -15.68 27.89
C VAL A 125 1.75 -16.98 27.18
N VAL A 126 0.51 -17.44 27.31
CA VAL A 126 0.00 -18.64 26.66
C VAL A 126 -1.12 -18.23 25.73
N ILE A 127 -0.99 -18.63 24.47
CA ILE A 127 -1.97 -18.46 23.41
C ILE A 127 -2.64 -19.81 23.21
N ASP A 128 -3.90 -19.94 23.57
CA ASP A 128 -4.69 -21.15 23.37
C ASP A 128 -5.27 -21.14 21.95
N LEU A 129 -5.20 -22.27 21.24
CA LEU A 129 -5.55 -22.37 19.81
C LEU A 129 -6.62 -23.43 19.57
N ASN A 130 -7.47 -23.22 18.56
CA ASN A 130 -8.47 -24.21 18.10
C ASN A 130 -7.92 -25.10 16.97
N THR A 131 -6.79 -24.73 16.36
CA THR A 131 -6.14 -25.47 15.29
C THR A 131 -4.62 -25.32 15.42
N LYS A 132 -3.89 -26.23 14.81
CA LYS A 132 -2.43 -26.16 14.77
C LYS A 132 -1.96 -25.00 13.90
N THR A 133 -0.94 -24.29 14.36
CA THR A 133 -0.34 -23.17 13.64
C THR A 133 1.18 -23.31 13.66
N THR A 134 1.85 -22.68 12.70
CA THR A 134 3.32 -22.56 12.73
C THR A 134 3.69 -21.16 13.17
N PRO A 135 4.18 -20.97 14.41
CA PRO A 135 4.54 -19.66 14.90
C PRO A 135 5.90 -19.22 14.36
N LYS A 136 6.00 -17.92 13.99
CA LYS A 136 7.27 -17.22 13.77
C LYS A 136 7.29 -15.98 14.65
N SER A 137 8.44 -15.65 15.21
CA SER A 137 8.56 -14.49 16.09
C SER A 137 9.88 -13.75 15.87
N PHE A 138 9.85 -12.44 16.11
CA PHE A 138 11.00 -11.56 16.02
C PHE A 138 10.78 -10.30 16.84
N THR A 139 11.86 -9.61 17.21
CA THR A 139 11.81 -8.32 17.89
C THR A 139 12.07 -7.18 16.93
N LEU A 140 11.47 -6.03 17.22
CA LEU A 140 11.67 -4.78 16.49
C LEU A 140 12.19 -3.71 17.42
N GLU A 141 13.27 -3.06 16.99
CA GLU A 141 13.84 -1.91 17.66
C GLU A 141 12.90 -0.68 17.60
N PRO A 142 13.01 0.26 18.54
CA PRO A 142 12.22 1.47 18.53
C PRO A 142 12.56 2.35 17.32
N ASN A 143 11.56 3.02 16.80
CA ASN A 143 11.69 4.03 15.76
C ASN A 143 11.10 5.37 16.21
N ALA A 144 10.97 6.35 15.29
CA ALA A 144 10.48 7.70 15.62
C ALA A 144 9.03 7.73 16.17
N GLU A 145 8.24 6.68 15.94
CA GLU A 145 6.80 6.64 16.24
C GLU A 145 6.41 5.52 17.21
N LEU A 146 7.17 4.42 17.22
CA LEU A 146 6.84 3.21 17.99
C LEU A 146 8.04 2.74 18.83
N GLY A 147 7.77 2.21 20.03
CA GLY A 147 8.76 1.63 20.94
C GLY A 147 9.26 0.25 20.49
N HIS A 148 9.95 -0.44 21.43
CA HIS A 148 10.32 -1.85 21.25
C HIS A 148 9.08 -2.72 21.08
N ARG A 149 9.15 -3.73 20.23
CA ARG A 149 8.01 -4.63 19.95
C ARG A 149 8.50 -6.08 19.82
N LEU A 150 7.71 -7.01 20.35
CA LEU A 150 7.82 -8.43 20.03
C LEU A 150 6.64 -8.79 19.13
N VAL A 151 6.92 -9.30 17.94
CA VAL A 151 5.94 -9.74 16.95
C VAL A 151 5.87 -11.25 16.93
N VAL A 152 4.66 -11.81 16.92
CA VAL A 152 4.39 -13.24 16.80
C VAL A 152 3.36 -13.47 15.71
N ASP A 153 3.76 -14.14 14.64
CA ASP A 153 2.91 -14.54 13.53
C ASP A 153 2.54 -16.01 13.66
N LEU A 154 1.25 -16.30 13.72
CA LEU A 154 0.71 -17.65 13.75
C LEU A 154 0.20 -18.01 12.35
N TYR A 155 0.99 -18.73 11.57
CA TYR A 155 0.60 -19.16 10.23
C TYR A 155 -0.35 -20.35 10.28
N ASP A 156 -1.41 -20.29 9.47
CA ASP A 156 -2.36 -21.39 9.34
C ASP A 156 -1.66 -22.62 8.71
N GLU A 157 -2.03 -23.83 9.15
CA GLU A 157 -1.33 -25.06 8.74
C GLU A 157 -1.31 -25.27 7.21
N ASN A 158 -2.36 -24.84 6.52
CA ASN A 158 -2.48 -24.92 5.06
C ASN A 158 -1.84 -23.75 4.31
N ALA A 159 -1.42 -22.68 4.99
CA ALA A 159 -0.81 -21.51 4.36
C ALA A 159 0.68 -21.72 4.07
N ILE A 160 1.33 -22.65 4.77
CA ILE A 160 2.78 -22.93 4.61
C ILE A 160 3.06 -23.77 3.36
N ASP A 161 2.11 -24.59 2.92
CA ASP A 161 2.23 -25.34 1.66
C ASP A 161 2.06 -24.46 0.42
N GLY A 162 1.52 -23.22 0.56
CA GLY A 162 1.44 -22.19 -0.49
C GLY A 162 2.59 -21.18 -0.48
N GLY A 163 3.52 -21.27 0.45
CA GLY A 163 4.57 -20.26 0.65
C GLY A 163 5.96 -20.73 0.22
N ALA A 164 6.57 -19.94 -0.60
CA ALA A 164 7.81 -20.01 -1.35
C ALA A 164 7.70 -20.94 -2.57
N PRO A 165 7.73 -20.38 -3.78
CA PRO A 165 7.86 -21.19 -4.98
C PRO A 165 9.15 -21.98 -4.86
N ARG A 166 9.08 -23.33 -4.83
CA ARG A 166 10.24 -24.16 -5.09
C ARG A 166 10.87 -23.66 -6.38
N GLU A 167 12.18 -23.53 -6.44
CA GLU A 167 12.92 -23.07 -7.64
C GLU A 167 12.48 -23.77 -8.93
N ALA A 168 11.99 -25.03 -8.82
CA ALA A 168 11.36 -25.78 -9.92
C ALA A 168 10.03 -25.20 -10.41
N GLU A 169 9.30 -24.43 -9.62
CA GLU A 169 8.01 -23.83 -9.99
C GLU A 169 8.22 -22.46 -10.62
N VAL A 170 9.23 -21.71 -10.20
CA VAL A 170 9.67 -20.46 -10.86
C VAL A 170 10.18 -20.78 -12.26
N ALA A 171 10.95 -21.85 -12.43
CA ALA A 171 11.41 -22.31 -13.74
C ALA A 171 10.24 -22.82 -14.63
N ARG A 172 9.21 -23.46 -14.04
CA ARG A 172 8.00 -23.85 -14.76
C ARG A 172 7.12 -22.66 -15.10
N THR A 173 7.05 -21.64 -14.24
CA THR A 173 6.28 -20.43 -14.47
C THR A 173 6.94 -19.56 -15.56
N ALA A 174 8.26 -19.46 -15.57
CA ALA A 174 9.00 -18.81 -16.65
C ALA A 174 8.84 -19.54 -17.99
N ALA A 175 8.84 -20.88 -18.00
CA ALA A 175 8.57 -21.69 -19.20
C ALA A 175 7.07 -21.67 -19.60
N ALA A 176 6.15 -21.51 -18.64
CA ALA A 176 4.71 -21.38 -18.91
C ALA A 176 4.32 -20.00 -19.46
N THR A 177 5.14 -18.96 -19.21
CA THR A 177 4.94 -17.62 -19.78
C THR A 177 5.20 -17.61 -21.31
N GLN A 178 5.94 -18.60 -21.83
CA GLN A 178 6.17 -18.76 -23.28
C GLN A 178 5.07 -19.55 -24.02
N ARG A 179 4.17 -20.23 -23.29
CA ARG A 179 2.98 -20.85 -23.89
C ARG A 179 1.73 -20.29 -23.21
N LYS A 180 1.22 -19.17 -23.77
CA LYS A 180 -0.19 -18.81 -23.55
C LYS A 180 -1.01 -20.05 -23.98
N PRO A 181 -1.87 -20.61 -23.12
CA PRO A 181 -2.78 -21.63 -23.59
C PRO A 181 -3.60 -21.00 -24.71
N GLU A 182 -3.58 -21.61 -25.88
CA GLU A 182 -4.46 -21.29 -26.99
C GLU A 182 -5.89 -21.44 -26.46
N ARG A 183 -6.49 -20.31 -26.05
CA ARG A 183 -7.88 -20.28 -25.60
C ARG A 183 -8.77 -20.45 -26.81
N ALA A 184 -9.81 -21.27 -26.63
CA ALA A 184 -10.87 -21.40 -27.64
C ALA A 184 -11.34 -20.01 -28.09
N PRO A 185 -11.71 -19.86 -29.40
CA PRO A 185 -12.02 -18.55 -30.02
C PRO A 185 -13.07 -17.70 -29.28
N ASP A 186 -13.89 -18.32 -28.40
CA ASP A 186 -15.01 -17.68 -27.70
C ASP A 186 -14.71 -17.18 -26.28
N GLN A 187 -13.52 -17.42 -25.72
CA GLN A 187 -13.20 -17.00 -24.35
C GLN A 187 -12.24 -15.80 -24.35
N ARG A 188 -12.79 -14.61 -24.46
CA ARG A 188 -12.07 -13.35 -24.29
C ARG A 188 -11.80 -13.15 -22.81
N ARG A 189 -10.55 -12.84 -22.47
CA ARG A 189 -10.18 -12.60 -21.08
C ARG A 189 -10.48 -11.14 -20.66
N ASP A 190 -10.75 -10.95 -19.41
CA ASP A 190 -10.78 -9.63 -18.81
C ASP A 190 -9.35 -9.12 -18.53
N ILE A 191 -9.21 -7.81 -18.43
CA ILE A 191 -7.99 -7.12 -18.00
C ILE A 191 -7.96 -7.13 -16.48
N VAL A 192 -6.91 -7.74 -15.92
CA VAL A 192 -6.74 -7.84 -14.47
C VAL A 192 -5.99 -6.64 -13.95
N VAL A 193 -6.59 -5.89 -13.01
CA VAL A 193 -5.97 -4.73 -12.35
C VAL A 193 -5.79 -5.04 -10.87
N ALA A 194 -4.53 -5.23 -10.43
CA ALA A 194 -4.20 -5.40 -9.03
C ALA A 194 -4.17 -4.06 -8.31
N ILE A 195 -4.95 -3.92 -7.24
CA ILE A 195 -5.11 -2.69 -6.47
C ILE A 195 -4.53 -2.92 -5.07
N SER A 196 -3.45 -2.20 -4.75
CA SER A 196 -2.78 -2.27 -3.46
C SER A 196 -3.10 -1.03 -2.63
N ALA A 197 -3.85 -1.19 -1.56
CA ALA A 197 -3.98 -0.16 -0.54
C ALA A 197 -2.68 -0.09 0.28
N GLY A 198 -2.07 1.10 0.40
CA GLY A 198 -0.86 1.32 1.18
C GLY A 198 -1.04 0.96 2.66
N HIS A 199 0.07 0.56 3.32
CA HIS A 199 0.11 0.25 4.75
C HIS A 199 -0.85 -0.86 5.19
N GLY A 200 -1.26 -0.90 6.48
CA GLY A 200 -2.24 -1.86 7.00
C GLY A 200 -1.77 -2.50 8.31
N GLY A 201 -2.70 -3.05 9.11
CA GLY A 201 -2.40 -3.68 10.38
C GLY A 201 -1.68 -2.74 11.34
N GLU A 202 -0.51 -3.16 11.80
CA GLU A 202 0.38 -2.40 12.69
C GLU A 202 1.02 -1.16 12.05
N ASP A 203 1.09 -1.10 10.73
CA ASP A 203 1.61 0.07 10.02
C ASP A 203 0.47 1.04 9.68
N PRO A 204 0.32 2.15 10.43
CA PRO A 204 -0.73 3.13 10.19
C PRO A 204 -0.49 3.96 8.92
N GLY A 205 0.75 4.00 8.40
CA GLY A 205 1.19 4.98 7.41
C GLY A 205 1.26 6.39 7.97
N GLY A 206 1.04 7.39 7.14
CA GLY A 206 0.98 8.78 7.56
C GLY A 206 -0.18 9.08 8.50
N ILE A 207 0.12 9.86 9.55
CA ILE A 207 -0.89 10.33 10.51
C ILE A 207 -1.40 11.72 10.10
N GLY A 208 -2.70 11.88 10.12
CA GLY A 208 -3.37 13.13 9.73
C GLY A 208 -3.11 14.29 10.71
N TYR A 209 -3.50 15.49 10.26
CA TYR A 209 -3.35 16.74 11.01
C TYR A 209 -4.02 16.73 12.40
N ASP A 210 -5.01 15.86 12.61
CA ASP A 210 -5.78 15.71 13.84
C ASP A 210 -5.22 14.63 14.79
N GLY A 211 -4.14 13.96 14.41
CA GLY A 211 -3.55 12.85 15.16
C GLY A 211 -4.37 11.56 15.14
N LYS A 212 -5.50 11.51 14.43
CA LYS A 212 -6.45 10.38 14.44
C LYS A 212 -6.61 9.71 13.08
N LEU A 213 -6.59 10.50 12.00
CA LEU A 213 -6.67 9.94 10.65
C LEU A 213 -5.40 9.14 10.35
N GLN A 214 -5.55 7.92 9.87
CA GLN A 214 -4.47 7.03 9.48
C GLN A 214 -4.53 6.75 7.99
N GLU A 215 -3.38 6.79 7.33
CA GLU A 215 -3.25 6.54 5.90
C GLU A 215 -3.86 5.19 5.50
N LYS A 216 -3.56 4.11 6.24
CA LYS A 216 -4.05 2.76 5.98
C LYS A 216 -5.56 2.67 5.78
N ASN A 217 -6.32 3.50 6.52
CA ASN A 217 -7.78 3.51 6.46
C ASN A 217 -8.32 4.29 5.25
N ILE A 218 -7.65 5.39 4.89
CA ILE A 218 -8.02 6.21 3.72
C ILE A 218 -7.72 5.44 2.43
N THR A 219 -6.51 4.87 2.34
CA THR A 219 -6.05 4.12 1.17
C THR A 219 -6.91 2.90 0.91
N LEU A 220 -7.31 2.16 1.96
CA LEU A 220 -8.20 1.00 1.84
C LEU A 220 -9.58 1.39 1.30
N ARG A 221 -10.15 2.52 1.78
CA ARG A 221 -11.45 2.99 1.27
C ARG A 221 -11.37 3.40 -0.19
N ILE A 222 -10.34 4.18 -0.59
CA ILE A 222 -10.16 4.60 -1.99
C ILE A 222 -9.92 3.39 -2.89
N ALA A 223 -9.10 2.42 -2.44
CA ALA A 223 -8.82 1.19 -3.17
C ALA A 223 -10.09 0.35 -3.39
N ARG A 224 -10.97 0.23 -2.38
CA ARG A 224 -12.26 -0.44 -2.50
C ARG A 224 -13.19 0.26 -3.49
N GLU A 225 -13.26 1.60 -3.46
CA GLU A 225 -14.04 2.37 -4.44
C GLU A 225 -13.50 2.21 -5.87
N LEU A 226 -12.17 2.09 -6.04
CA LEU A 226 -11.55 1.80 -7.33
C LEU A 226 -11.87 0.38 -7.81
N TYR A 227 -11.78 -0.60 -6.89
CA TYR A 227 -12.22 -1.97 -7.15
C TYR A 227 -13.68 -1.99 -7.62
N ASP A 228 -14.59 -1.41 -6.85
CA ASP A 228 -16.02 -1.37 -7.16
C ASP A 228 -16.31 -0.63 -8.47
N TYR A 229 -15.50 0.37 -8.82
CA TYR A 229 -15.63 1.07 -10.10
C TYR A 229 -15.24 0.17 -11.27
N LEU A 230 -14.06 -0.46 -11.23
CA LEU A 230 -13.55 -1.30 -12.32
C LEU A 230 -14.33 -2.61 -12.48
N ASP A 231 -14.78 -3.21 -11.37
CA ASP A 231 -15.54 -4.45 -11.37
C ASP A 231 -16.92 -4.33 -12.07
N ARG A 232 -17.44 -3.11 -12.14
CA ARG A 232 -18.65 -2.81 -12.94
C ARG A 232 -18.39 -2.63 -14.43
N MET A 233 -17.11 -2.49 -14.83
CA MET A 233 -16.76 -2.23 -16.22
C MET A 233 -16.55 -3.54 -16.98
N PRO A 234 -17.29 -3.80 -18.07
CA PRO A 234 -17.08 -4.99 -18.89
C PRO A 234 -15.64 -5.08 -19.41
N GLY A 235 -15.02 -6.23 -19.27
CA GLY A 235 -13.66 -6.49 -19.71
C GLY A 235 -12.58 -6.13 -18.70
N TYR A 236 -12.97 -5.82 -17.45
CA TYR A 236 -12.07 -5.59 -16.33
C TYR A 236 -12.36 -6.53 -15.15
N ALA A 237 -11.31 -7.06 -14.55
CA ALA A 237 -11.35 -7.93 -13.36
C ALA A 237 -10.38 -7.35 -12.31
N PRO A 238 -10.82 -6.42 -11.46
CA PRO A 238 -9.97 -5.89 -10.40
C PRO A 238 -9.72 -6.95 -9.32
N VAL A 239 -8.53 -6.92 -8.71
CA VAL A 239 -8.16 -7.75 -7.56
C VAL A 239 -7.55 -6.88 -6.47
N MET A 240 -7.94 -7.10 -5.22
CA MET A 240 -7.35 -6.41 -4.07
C MET A 240 -6.11 -7.16 -3.59
N VAL A 241 -5.01 -6.44 -3.33
CA VAL A 241 -3.81 -6.99 -2.67
C VAL A 241 -4.07 -7.20 -1.19
N ARG A 242 -4.77 -6.26 -0.54
CA ARG A 242 -5.40 -6.43 0.77
C ARG A 242 -6.81 -5.86 0.74
N ASP A 243 -7.74 -6.55 1.33
CA ASP A 243 -9.16 -6.19 1.43
C ASP A 243 -9.61 -5.86 2.86
N GLY A 244 -8.71 -6.05 3.84
CA GLY A 244 -8.90 -5.77 5.26
C GLY A 244 -7.80 -4.89 5.86
N ASP A 245 -7.87 -4.67 7.19
CA ASP A 245 -6.84 -3.97 7.95
C ASP A 245 -5.79 -4.95 8.47
N TYR A 246 -4.94 -5.44 7.58
CA TYR A 246 -3.75 -6.25 7.86
C TYR A 246 -2.58 -5.78 7.01
N TYR A 247 -1.36 -6.02 7.49
CA TYR A 247 -0.15 -5.65 6.78
C TYR A 247 0.22 -6.70 5.71
N VAL A 248 0.57 -6.24 4.53
CA VAL A 248 1.15 -7.07 3.45
C VAL A 248 2.54 -6.53 3.16
N LYS A 249 3.55 -7.40 3.30
CA LYS A 249 4.96 -7.12 3.01
C LYS A 249 5.15 -6.45 1.65
N LEU A 250 6.07 -5.48 1.53
CA LEU A 250 6.25 -4.73 0.28
C LEU A 250 6.60 -5.64 -0.90
N SER A 251 7.51 -6.61 -0.70
CA SER A 251 7.88 -7.59 -1.72
C SER A 251 6.72 -8.51 -2.12
N ARG A 252 5.82 -8.84 -1.17
CA ARG A 252 4.67 -9.72 -1.40
C ARG A 252 3.56 -9.07 -2.25
N ARG A 253 3.46 -7.74 -2.24
CA ARG A 253 2.41 -7.02 -2.99
C ARG A 253 2.48 -7.24 -4.51
N PRO A 254 3.64 -7.06 -5.18
CA PRO A 254 3.78 -7.38 -6.61
C PRO A 254 3.70 -8.88 -6.90
N GLU A 255 4.08 -9.76 -5.95
CA GLU A 255 3.93 -11.20 -6.10
C GLU A 255 2.46 -11.61 -6.18
N ILE A 256 1.60 -11.08 -5.28
CA ILE A 256 0.14 -11.28 -5.33
C ILE A 256 -0.42 -10.84 -6.68
N ALA A 257 0.03 -9.69 -7.20
CA ALA A 257 -0.39 -9.22 -8.51
C ALA A 257 0.01 -10.22 -9.63
N ARG A 258 1.22 -10.77 -9.55
CA ARG A 258 1.71 -11.78 -10.52
C ARG A 258 0.93 -13.09 -10.42
N GLU A 259 0.68 -13.61 -9.22
CA GLU A 259 -0.15 -14.81 -9.00
C GLU A 259 -1.56 -14.65 -9.59
N ARG A 260 -2.11 -13.45 -9.50
CA ARG A 260 -3.41 -13.09 -10.08
C ARG A 260 -3.33 -12.75 -11.57
N ARG A 261 -2.13 -12.84 -12.20
CA ARG A 261 -1.89 -12.52 -13.62
C ARG A 261 -2.36 -11.11 -13.97
N ALA A 262 -2.05 -10.14 -13.10
CA ALA A 262 -2.42 -8.75 -13.31
C ALA A 262 -1.73 -8.15 -14.55
N ASP A 263 -2.49 -7.37 -15.31
CA ASP A 263 -2.00 -6.58 -16.44
C ASP A 263 -1.51 -5.21 -16.01
N LEU A 264 -1.89 -4.77 -14.78
CA LEU A 264 -1.49 -3.51 -14.18
C LEU A 264 -1.52 -3.62 -12.66
N PHE A 265 -0.54 -3.00 -11.99
CA PHE A 265 -0.51 -2.82 -10.55
C PHE A 265 -0.69 -1.34 -10.18
N VAL A 266 -1.65 -1.04 -9.30
CA VAL A 266 -1.96 0.31 -8.83
C VAL A 266 -1.86 0.35 -7.31
N ALA A 267 -0.82 1.00 -6.79
CA ALA A 267 -0.68 1.28 -5.36
C ALA A 267 -1.35 2.62 -5.03
N VAL A 268 -2.23 2.62 -4.05
CA VAL A 268 -2.95 3.80 -3.56
C VAL A 268 -2.39 4.20 -2.21
N HIS A 269 -1.85 5.41 -2.13
CA HIS A 269 -1.21 6.01 -0.96
C HIS A 269 -1.76 7.42 -0.67
N THR A 270 -1.39 7.96 0.47
CA THR A 270 -1.74 9.33 0.88
C THR A 270 -0.58 9.91 1.69
N ASP A 271 0.16 10.82 1.10
CA ASP A 271 1.41 11.33 1.64
C ASP A 271 1.24 12.12 2.97
N TRP A 272 2.30 12.18 3.73
CA TRP A 272 2.47 12.98 4.91
C TRP A 272 3.69 13.90 4.74
N TYR A 273 3.61 15.14 5.21
CA TYR A 273 4.71 16.09 5.11
C TYR A 273 4.86 16.91 6.38
N LYS A 274 6.09 17.36 6.68
CA LYS A 274 6.42 18.16 7.89
C LYS A 274 5.59 19.46 8.02
N THR A 275 5.00 19.96 6.93
CA THR A 275 4.20 21.18 6.96
C THR A 275 2.82 20.95 6.37
N SER A 276 1.81 21.60 6.93
CA SER A 276 0.42 21.57 6.45
C SER A 276 0.20 22.27 5.10
N ARG A 277 1.25 22.86 4.50
CA ARG A 277 1.16 23.55 3.19
C ARG A 277 1.25 22.59 2.00
N ALA A 278 1.80 21.38 2.21
CA ALA A 278 1.88 20.38 1.16
C ALA A 278 0.47 19.96 0.74
N ARG A 279 0.23 19.88 -0.57
CA ARG A 279 -1.07 19.49 -1.13
C ARG A 279 -0.98 19.08 -2.59
N GLY A 280 -1.95 18.31 -3.04
CA GLY A 280 -2.13 17.88 -4.43
C GLY A 280 -1.61 16.48 -4.70
N LEU A 281 -2.26 15.81 -5.66
CA LEU A 281 -1.97 14.46 -6.09
C LEU A 281 -0.65 14.38 -6.86
N THR A 282 0.10 13.29 -6.65
CA THR A 282 1.30 12.92 -7.41
C THR A 282 1.21 11.45 -7.83
N ILE A 283 1.71 11.12 -9.01
CA ILE A 283 1.85 9.72 -9.45
C ILE A 283 3.33 9.40 -9.65
N TYR A 284 3.73 8.24 -9.14
CA TYR A 284 5.06 7.69 -9.26
C TYR A 284 5.06 6.43 -10.11
N ALA A 285 6.12 6.27 -10.91
CA ALA A 285 6.51 5.04 -11.59
C ALA A 285 7.92 4.64 -11.11
N LEU A 286 8.30 3.38 -11.32
CA LEU A 286 9.64 2.91 -10.97
C LEU A 286 10.71 3.66 -11.78
N SER A 287 11.85 3.96 -11.16
CA SER A 287 13.06 4.49 -11.80
C SER A 287 14.10 3.39 -11.95
N GLY A 288 14.70 3.27 -13.13
CA GLY A 288 15.80 2.32 -13.38
C GLY A 288 17.12 2.74 -12.79
N ASP A 289 17.43 4.03 -12.79
CA ASP A 289 18.65 4.62 -12.26
C ASP A 289 18.37 6.00 -11.67
N ARG A 290 18.81 6.18 -10.42
CA ARG A 290 18.86 7.45 -9.67
C ARG A 290 17.58 8.30 -9.72
N ALA A 291 16.82 8.23 -8.66
CA ALA A 291 15.82 9.25 -8.35
C ALA A 291 16.50 10.63 -8.31
N ASP A 292 16.42 11.37 -9.39
CA ASP A 292 17.13 12.63 -9.60
C ASP A 292 16.60 13.81 -8.76
N ARG A 293 15.59 13.59 -7.92
CA ARG A 293 14.96 14.66 -7.14
C ARG A 293 14.79 14.27 -5.68
N GLU A 294 15.19 15.18 -4.80
CA GLU A 294 15.11 15.08 -3.34
C GLU A 294 13.74 14.56 -2.83
N ASN A 295 12.64 15.08 -3.40
CA ASN A 295 11.29 14.66 -3.02
C ASN A 295 10.98 13.19 -3.38
N ALA A 296 11.42 12.71 -4.54
CA ALA A 296 11.24 11.33 -4.96
C ALA A 296 12.05 10.36 -4.09
N ARG A 297 13.29 10.75 -3.73
CA ARG A 297 14.11 9.97 -2.78
C ARG A 297 13.46 9.88 -1.41
N ARG A 298 12.93 10.99 -0.90
CA ARG A 298 12.26 11.04 0.40
C ARG A 298 11.03 10.15 0.45
N VAL A 299 10.17 10.19 -0.59
CA VAL A 299 8.99 9.32 -0.66
C VAL A 299 9.43 7.86 -0.76
N ALA A 300 10.40 7.54 -1.63
CA ALA A 300 10.92 6.18 -1.72
C ALA A 300 11.50 5.68 -0.39
N GLN A 301 12.26 6.51 0.33
CA GLN A 301 12.81 6.16 1.63
C GLN A 301 11.70 5.89 2.66
N LYS A 302 10.69 6.74 2.72
CA LYS A 302 9.56 6.59 3.63
C LYS A 302 8.78 5.31 3.33
N GLU A 303 8.38 5.11 2.09
CA GLU A 303 7.56 3.95 1.70
C GLU A 303 8.33 2.62 1.81
N ASN A 304 9.61 2.61 1.47
CA ASN A 304 10.45 1.41 1.58
C ASN A 304 10.75 1.03 3.05
N THR A 305 10.58 1.94 4.02
CA THR A 305 10.71 1.62 5.45
C THR A 305 9.43 1.05 6.06
N ALA A 306 8.34 0.95 5.32
CA ALA A 306 7.08 0.39 5.80
C ALA A 306 7.22 -1.05 6.31
N ASP A 307 8.10 -1.87 5.71
CA ASP A 307 8.39 -3.23 6.20
C ASP A 307 9.00 -3.24 7.61
N LEU A 308 9.76 -2.21 7.99
CA LEU A 308 10.29 -2.06 9.35
C LEU A 308 9.19 -1.70 10.35
N LEU A 309 8.19 -0.93 9.93
CA LEU A 309 7.02 -0.61 10.75
C LEU A 309 6.07 -1.80 10.82
N GLY A 310 5.89 -2.49 9.69
CA GLY A 310 5.08 -3.69 9.54
C GLY A 310 5.71 -4.96 10.11
N GLY A 311 6.86 -4.85 10.76
CA GLY A 311 7.45 -5.95 11.53
C GLY A 311 8.00 -7.08 10.65
N VAL A 312 8.66 -6.77 9.56
CA VAL A 312 9.32 -7.77 8.74
C VAL A 312 10.83 -7.55 8.75
N GLY A 313 11.55 -8.54 9.28
CA GLY A 313 13.01 -8.58 9.20
C GLY A 313 13.47 -8.70 7.73
N SER A 314 14.59 -8.05 7.42
CA SER A 314 15.20 -8.03 6.10
C SER A 314 15.78 -9.39 5.73
N ASP A 315 14.98 -10.27 5.16
CA ASP A 315 15.46 -11.45 4.42
C ASP A 315 15.35 -11.21 2.92
N LEU A 316 16.15 -10.28 2.40
CA LEU A 316 16.40 -10.14 0.97
C LEU A 316 17.69 -10.87 0.61
N SER A 317 17.59 -12.19 0.47
CA SER A 317 18.53 -12.98 -0.30
C SER A 317 18.04 -12.99 -1.76
N LEU A 318 18.58 -12.09 -2.57
CA LEU A 318 18.52 -12.20 -4.03
C LEU A 318 19.42 -13.40 -4.39
N GLY A 319 18.78 -14.56 -4.60
CA GLY A 319 19.43 -15.74 -5.15
C GLY A 319 20.11 -15.37 -6.48
N SER A 320 21.37 -15.75 -6.61
CA SER A 320 22.23 -15.56 -7.77
C SER A 320 21.57 -16.11 -9.04
N TRP A 321 21.33 -15.24 -9.99
CA TRP A 321 20.94 -15.60 -11.36
C TRP A 321 22.20 -15.65 -12.20
N ASP A 322 22.51 -16.82 -12.69
CA ASP A 322 23.74 -17.09 -13.47
C ASP A 322 23.40 -17.38 -14.93
N ASP A 323 22.66 -16.46 -15.58
CA ASP A 323 22.37 -16.58 -17.00
C ASP A 323 22.24 -15.20 -17.65
N ASP A 324 23.28 -14.74 -18.34
CA ASP A 324 23.35 -13.42 -19.00
C ASP A 324 22.18 -13.15 -19.98
N VAL A 325 21.64 -14.21 -20.59
CA VAL A 325 20.49 -14.10 -21.51
C VAL A 325 19.20 -13.88 -20.75
N ALA A 326 18.99 -14.58 -19.61
CA ALA A 326 17.82 -14.40 -18.77
C ALA A 326 17.82 -13.01 -18.14
N LEU A 327 18.97 -12.51 -17.69
CA LEU A 327 19.14 -11.16 -17.17
C LEU A 327 18.84 -10.10 -18.23
N THR A 328 19.28 -10.30 -19.48
CA THR A 328 19.00 -9.39 -20.58
C THR A 328 17.51 -9.32 -20.89
N LEU A 329 16.82 -10.45 -20.96
CA LEU A 329 15.38 -10.51 -21.18
C LEU A 329 14.57 -9.86 -20.05
N VAL A 330 14.94 -10.13 -18.78
CA VAL A 330 14.32 -9.49 -17.61
C VAL A 330 14.54 -7.98 -17.64
N SER A 331 15.75 -7.51 -18.02
CA SER A 331 16.06 -6.09 -18.13
C SER A 331 15.23 -5.40 -19.22
N LEU A 332 15.06 -6.03 -20.39
CA LEU A 332 14.22 -5.50 -21.46
C LEU A 332 12.75 -5.45 -21.05
N GLN A 333 12.27 -6.49 -20.36
CA GLN A 333 10.89 -6.55 -19.89
C GLN A 333 10.62 -5.50 -18.80
N MET A 334 11.59 -5.28 -17.90
CA MET A 334 11.53 -4.22 -16.89
C MET A 334 11.51 -2.84 -17.56
N ALA A 335 12.35 -2.58 -18.55
CA ALA A 335 12.37 -1.31 -19.28
C ALA A 335 11.02 -1.03 -19.95
N TRP A 336 10.42 -2.04 -20.60
CA TRP A 336 9.08 -1.94 -21.17
C TRP A 336 8.01 -1.66 -20.09
N SER A 337 8.03 -2.42 -18.99
CA SER A 337 7.10 -2.23 -17.87
C SER A 337 7.18 -0.81 -17.27
N MET A 338 8.39 -0.27 -17.13
CA MET A 338 8.61 1.10 -16.65
C MET A 338 8.06 2.15 -17.63
N GLU A 339 8.28 1.99 -18.93
CA GLU A 339 7.72 2.87 -19.96
C GLU A 339 6.18 2.86 -19.92
N GLN A 340 5.58 1.67 -19.88
CA GLN A 340 4.13 1.52 -19.76
C GLN A 340 3.59 2.15 -18.47
N SER A 341 4.34 2.05 -17.36
CA SER A 341 3.99 2.70 -16.08
C SER A 341 3.90 4.22 -16.20
N VAL A 342 4.80 4.84 -16.94
CA VAL A 342 4.75 6.29 -17.20
C VAL A 342 3.55 6.65 -18.07
N ILE A 343 3.22 5.82 -19.06
CA ILE A 343 2.07 6.05 -19.96
C ILE A 343 0.76 5.94 -19.18
N VAL A 344 0.56 4.86 -18.41
CA VAL A 344 -0.67 4.69 -17.61
C VAL A 344 -0.79 5.77 -16.55
N GLY A 345 0.30 6.13 -15.86
CA GLY A 345 0.32 7.22 -14.89
C GLY A 345 -0.08 8.56 -15.51
N SER A 346 0.34 8.85 -16.74
CA SER A 346 -0.06 10.05 -17.46
C SER A 346 -1.56 10.05 -17.79
N ARG A 347 -2.12 8.89 -18.18
CA ARG A 347 -3.57 8.76 -18.41
C ARG A 347 -4.39 9.00 -17.14
N VAL A 348 -3.87 8.52 -16.00
CA VAL A 348 -4.52 8.75 -14.70
C VAL A 348 -4.42 10.22 -14.31
N LEU A 349 -3.26 10.89 -14.46
CA LEU A 349 -3.12 12.33 -14.19
C LEU A 349 -4.11 13.18 -15.00
N ASP A 350 -4.25 12.89 -16.30
CA ASP A 350 -5.21 13.59 -17.15
C ASP A 350 -6.64 13.40 -16.65
N ALA A 351 -7.00 12.20 -16.23
CA ALA A 351 -8.36 11.85 -15.78
C ALA A 351 -8.71 12.44 -14.40
N VAL A 352 -7.74 12.59 -13.49
CA VAL A 352 -7.98 13.13 -12.14
C VAL A 352 -7.77 14.63 -12.04
N GLY A 353 -7.14 15.27 -13.04
CA GLY A 353 -6.81 16.70 -13.01
C GLY A 353 -8.01 17.64 -12.89
N GLY A 354 -9.22 17.20 -13.36
CA GLY A 354 -10.47 17.92 -13.16
C GLY A 354 -11.17 17.65 -11.82
N ILE A 355 -10.68 16.67 -11.05
CA ILE A 355 -11.28 16.24 -9.78
C ILE A 355 -10.51 16.79 -8.59
N THR A 356 -9.18 16.75 -8.66
CA THR A 356 -8.31 17.19 -7.57
C THR A 356 -7.13 18.00 -8.10
N ARG A 357 -6.54 18.80 -7.21
CA ARG A 357 -5.32 19.54 -7.51
C ARG A 357 -4.17 18.55 -7.78
N LEU A 358 -3.45 18.75 -8.85
CA LEU A 358 -2.21 18.04 -9.12
C LEU A 358 -1.02 18.79 -8.49
N ARG A 359 -0.19 18.11 -7.70
CA ARG A 359 1.08 18.63 -7.21
C ARG A 359 2.13 18.61 -8.32
N LYS A 360 2.09 17.57 -9.14
CA LYS A 360 2.93 17.41 -10.33
C LYS A 360 2.04 17.08 -11.53
N THR A 361 2.31 17.74 -12.63
CA THR A 361 1.57 17.55 -13.89
C THR A 361 2.19 16.47 -14.80
N LYS A 362 3.25 15.84 -14.32
CA LYS A 362 3.94 14.71 -14.99
C LYS A 362 4.19 13.63 -13.95
N VAL A 363 4.18 12.38 -14.40
CA VAL A 363 4.58 11.22 -13.60
C VAL A 363 5.99 11.44 -13.09
N GLN A 364 6.20 11.20 -11.80
CA GLN A 364 7.51 11.23 -11.18
C GLN A 364 8.08 9.81 -11.18
N GLN A 365 9.40 9.68 -11.14
CA GLN A 365 10.06 8.38 -11.06
C GLN A 365 10.80 8.27 -9.73
N ALA A 366 10.67 7.13 -9.06
CA ALA A 366 11.29 6.84 -7.77
C ALA A 366 11.62 5.36 -7.64
N SER A 367 12.65 5.04 -6.85
CA SER A 367 13.00 3.64 -6.55
C SER A 367 12.12 3.11 -5.41
N LEU A 368 10.87 2.80 -5.72
CA LEU A 368 9.87 2.28 -4.79
C LEU A 368 9.84 0.75 -4.85
N GLU A 369 10.04 0.10 -3.68
CA GLU A 369 10.11 -1.36 -3.58
C GLU A 369 8.82 -2.02 -4.09
N VAL A 370 7.68 -1.46 -3.71
CA VAL A 370 6.35 -1.95 -4.08
C VAL A 370 6.09 -1.95 -5.60
N LEU A 371 6.86 -1.17 -6.38
CA LEU A 371 6.74 -1.09 -7.84
C LEU A 371 7.73 -1.97 -8.59
N LYS A 372 8.58 -2.73 -7.90
CA LYS A 372 9.59 -3.59 -8.51
C LYS A 372 8.97 -4.88 -9.05
N SER A 373 8.25 -4.77 -10.16
CA SER A 373 7.77 -5.91 -10.94
C SER A 373 8.35 -5.83 -12.35
N PRO A 374 9.12 -6.83 -12.80
CA PRO A 374 9.74 -6.75 -14.11
C PRO A 374 8.74 -6.87 -15.26
N ASP A 375 7.59 -7.49 -15.03
CA ASP A 375 6.63 -7.92 -16.03
C ASP A 375 5.27 -7.22 -15.97
N ILE A 376 5.00 -6.44 -14.91
CA ILE A 376 3.71 -5.77 -14.71
C ILE A 376 3.93 -4.26 -14.63
N PRO A 377 3.36 -3.45 -15.54
CA PRO A 377 3.34 -2.00 -15.38
C PRO A 377 2.75 -1.61 -14.03
N SER A 378 3.43 -0.71 -13.31
CA SER A 378 3.13 -0.42 -11.90
C SER A 378 3.20 1.06 -11.61
N ILE A 379 2.17 1.60 -10.95
CA ILE A 379 2.13 3.00 -10.50
C ILE A 379 1.76 3.10 -9.03
N LEU A 380 2.31 4.12 -8.35
CA LEU A 380 1.90 4.52 -7.03
C LEU A 380 1.28 5.91 -7.09
N ILE A 381 0.10 6.06 -6.50
CA ILE A 381 -0.69 7.28 -6.51
C ILE A 381 -0.75 7.85 -5.11
N GLU A 382 -0.01 8.94 -4.87
CA GLU A 382 -0.19 9.80 -3.69
C GLU A 382 -1.43 10.66 -3.90
N THR A 383 -2.53 10.30 -3.27
CA THR A 383 -3.84 10.91 -3.51
C THR A 383 -3.99 12.33 -2.93
N GLY A 384 -3.09 12.72 -2.04
CA GLY A 384 -3.02 14.03 -1.37
C GLY A 384 -2.24 13.94 -0.07
N TYR A 385 -2.39 14.93 0.81
CA TYR A 385 -1.60 15.06 2.05
C TYR A 385 -2.48 15.06 3.30
N LEU A 386 -2.31 14.07 4.18
CA LEU A 386 -3.05 13.98 5.44
C LEU A 386 -2.67 15.07 6.46
N THR A 387 -1.47 15.65 6.34
CA THR A 387 -1.05 16.80 7.17
C THR A 387 -1.69 18.12 6.77
N ASN A 388 -2.31 18.18 5.59
CA ASN A 388 -3.09 19.35 5.17
C ASN A 388 -4.55 19.19 5.62
N PRO A 389 -5.09 20.07 6.49
CA PRO A 389 -6.44 19.91 7.04
C PRO A 389 -7.56 19.90 6.00
N GLU A 390 -7.42 20.68 4.92
CA GLU A 390 -8.42 20.74 3.84
C GLU A 390 -8.43 19.45 3.02
N GLU A 391 -7.24 18.99 2.62
CA GLU A 391 -7.11 17.74 1.87
C GLU A 391 -7.49 16.51 2.71
N ALA A 392 -7.04 16.44 3.95
CA ALA A 392 -7.37 15.34 4.85
C ALA A 392 -8.89 15.19 5.07
N LYS A 393 -9.60 16.31 5.33
CA LYS A 393 -11.07 16.30 5.42
C LYS A 393 -11.71 15.81 4.13
N ARG A 394 -11.22 16.29 3.00
CA ARG A 394 -11.72 15.93 1.68
C ARG A 394 -11.46 14.45 1.37
N LEU A 395 -10.23 13.96 1.60
CA LEU A 395 -9.84 12.55 1.44
C LEU A 395 -10.64 11.61 2.35
N ASN A 396 -11.08 12.08 3.51
CA ASN A 396 -11.93 11.33 4.44
C ASN A 396 -13.43 11.36 4.06
N THR A 397 -13.82 12.03 2.97
CA THR A 397 -15.22 12.15 2.52
C THR A 397 -15.56 11.04 1.52
N PRO A 398 -16.56 10.16 1.78
CA PRO A 398 -16.91 9.05 0.90
C PRO A 398 -17.22 9.47 -0.55
N SER A 399 -17.94 10.58 -0.74
CA SER A 399 -18.27 11.07 -2.09
C SER A 399 -17.02 11.48 -2.87
N PHE A 400 -16.02 12.07 -2.20
CA PHE A 400 -14.75 12.40 -2.83
C PHE A 400 -13.90 11.17 -3.15
N GLN A 401 -13.86 10.19 -2.24
CA GLN A 401 -13.17 8.90 -2.46
C GLN A 401 -13.73 8.21 -3.71
N LYS A 402 -15.05 8.17 -3.84
CA LYS A 402 -15.74 7.63 -5.03
C LYS A 402 -15.42 8.40 -6.31
N GLN A 403 -15.42 9.75 -6.28
CA GLN A 403 -15.08 10.58 -7.44
C GLN A 403 -13.62 10.37 -7.87
N LEU A 404 -12.70 10.31 -6.90
CA LEU A 404 -11.28 10.10 -7.15
C LEU A 404 -11.01 8.70 -7.73
N ALA A 405 -11.60 7.68 -7.13
CA ALA A 405 -11.52 6.31 -7.61
C ALA A 405 -12.05 6.16 -9.05
N ALA A 406 -13.20 6.76 -9.35
CA ALA A 406 -13.74 6.81 -10.70
C ALA A 406 -12.80 7.53 -11.68
N GLY A 407 -12.13 8.60 -11.24
CA GLY A 407 -11.12 9.31 -12.04
C GLY A 407 -9.92 8.41 -12.36
N ILE A 408 -9.38 7.73 -11.35
CA ILE A 408 -8.29 6.76 -11.51
C ILE A 408 -8.71 5.64 -12.46
N GLY A 409 -9.89 5.05 -12.24
CA GLY A 409 -10.44 3.99 -13.10
C GLY A 409 -10.58 4.41 -14.56
N ARG A 410 -11.09 5.63 -14.83
CA ARG A 410 -11.14 6.16 -16.20
C ARG A 410 -9.76 6.30 -16.84
N GLY A 411 -8.76 6.74 -16.08
CA GLY A 411 -7.38 6.82 -16.57
C GLY A 411 -6.82 5.45 -16.94
N VAL A 412 -7.05 4.44 -16.10
CA VAL A 412 -6.69 3.03 -16.34
C VAL A 412 -7.40 2.51 -17.59
N MET A 413 -8.70 2.70 -17.71
CA MET A 413 -9.47 2.28 -18.88
C MET A 413 -9.00 2.97 -20.16
N ALA A 414 -8.66 4.26 -20.08
CA ALA A 414 -8.13 5.01 -21.22
C ALA A 414 -6.76 4.48 -21.69
N TYR A 415 -5.91 4.02 -20.79
CA TYR A 415 -4.66 3.36 -21.13
C TYR A 415 -4.91 2.03 -21.87
N PHE A 416 -5.74 1.17 -21.31
CA PHE A 416 -6.02 -0.12 -21.94
C PHE A 416 -6.83 -0.03 -23.23
N TYR A 417 -7.63 1.02 -23.42
CA TYR A 417 -8.26 1.26 -24.71
C TYR A 417 -7.25 1.62 -25.80
N ASP A 418 -6.19 2.38 -25.46
CA ASP A 418 -5.13 2.72 -26.41
C ASP A 418 -4.28 1.48 -26.79
N ALA A 419 -3.89 0.68 -25.81
CA ALA A 419 -3.02 -0.49 -25.92
C ALA A 419 -3.60 -1.70 -25.17
N PRO A 420 -4.70 -2.28 -25.66
CA PRO A 420 -5.33 -3.41 -24.97
C PRO A 420 -4.48 -4.68 -25.10
N PRO A 421 -4.36 -5.49 -24.04
CA PRO A 421 -3.69 -6.76 -24.10
C PRO A 421 -4.38 -7.70 -25.11
N GLU A 422 -3.57 -8.42 -25.86
CA GLU A 422 -4.07 -9.38 -26.87
C GLU A 422 -5.00 -10.43 -26.24
N GLY A 423 -6.05 -10.81 -26.94
CA GLY A 423 -7.07 -11.78 -26.48
C GLY A 423 -8.00 -11.23 -25.40
N SER A 424 -7.88 -9.95 -25.01
CA SER A 424 -8.82 -9.32 -24.08
C SER A 424 -10.13 -8.91 -24.74
N LEU A 425 -11.20 -8.80 -23.96
CA LEU A 425 -12.48 -8.25 -24.42
C LEU A 425 -12.31 -6.84 -25.00
N ILE A 426 -11.47 -6.01 -24.38
CA ILE A 426 -11.19 -4.63 -24.83
C ILE A 426 -10.48 -4.62 -26.18
N ALA A 427 -9.53 -5.54 -26.42
CA ALA A 427 -8.87 -5.68 -27.73
C ALA A 427 -9.88 -6.02 -28.82
N TRP A 428 -10.77 -6.96 -28.53
CA TRP A 428 -11.83 -7.33 -29.46
C TRP A 428 -12.82 -6.19 -29.73
N GLN A 429 -13.27 -5.50 -28.68
CA GLN A 429 -14.16 -4.34 -28.81
C GLN A 429 -13.53 -3.30 -29.74
N LYS A 430 -12.24 -2.98 -29.53
CA LYS A 430 -11.50 -2.03 -30.35
C LYS A 430 -11.41 -2.49 -31.81
N ALA A 431 -11.08 -3.75 -32.04
CA ALA A 431 -10.97 -4.32 -33.39
C ALA A 431 -12.31 -4.35 -34.16
N ASN A 432 -13.43 -4.48 -33.40
CA ASN A 432 -14.78 -4.54 -34.00
C ASN A 432 -15.54 -3.19 -33.93
N GLY A 433 -14.86 -2.09 -33.64
CA GLY A 433 -15.45 -0.77 -33.66
C GLY A 433 -16.43 -0.50 -32.49
N VAL A 434 -16.39 -1.33 -31.43
CA VAL A 434 -17.21 -1.14 -30.24
C VAL A 434 -16.57 -0.04 -29.38
N THR A 435 -17.27 1.08 -29.19
CA THR A 435 -16.76 2.23 -28.44
C THR A 435 -17.02 2.08 -26.94
N PRO A 436 -16.12 2.61 -26.06
CA PRO A 436 -16.39 2.70 -24.64
C PRO A 436 -17.54 3.68 -24.36
N ALA A 437 -18.21 3.54 -23.21
CA ALA A 437 -19.33 4.43 -22.84
C ALA A 437 -18.92 5.90 -22.66
N SER A 438 -17.65 6.15 -22.26
CA SER A 438 -17.14 7.50 -22.04
C SER A 438 -15.66 7.62 -22.37
N TYR A 439 -15.23 8.86 -22.61
CA TYR A 439 -13.85 9.24 -22.85
C TYR A 439 -13.45 10.45 -22.01
N THR A 440 -12.29 10.43 -21.37
CA THR A 440 -11.72 11.58 -20.68
C THR A 440 -10.81 12.36 -21.62
N VAL A 441 -11.11 13.63 -21.81
CA VAL A 441 -10.36 14.56 -22.66
C VAL A 441 -8.92 14.70 -22.16
N ARG A 442 -7.95 14.58 -23.06
CA ARG A 442 -6.51 14.62 -22.79
C ARG A 442 -5.88 15.93 -23.29
N ARG A 443 -4.66 16.18 -22.86
CA ARG A 443 -3.87 17.29 -23.41
C ARG A 443 -3.66 17.10 -24.92
N GLY A 444 -3.99 18.12 -25.70
CA GLY A 444 -3.92 18.11 -27.16
C GLY A 444 -5.15 17.55 -27.87
N ASP A 445 -6.16 17.05 -27.15
CA ASP A 445 -7.41 16.65 -27.77
C ASP A 445 -8.25 17.86 -28.20
N SER A 446 -8.92 17.70 -29.34
CA SER A 446 -10.04 18.52 -29.75
C SER A 446 -11.29 17.66 -29.95
N LEU A 447 -12.46 18.27 -29.90
CA LEU A 447 -13.71 17.54 -30.08
C LEU A 447 -13.74 16.79 -31.44
N SER A 448 -13.15 17.38 -32.48
CA SER A 448 -13.04 16.75 -33.81
C SER A 448 -12.13 15.51 -33.79
N MET A 449 -10.99 15.57 -33.13
CA MET A 449 -10.08 14.43 -33.00
C MET A 449 -10.71 13.30 -32.18
N ILE A 450 -11.45 13.63 -31.13
CA ILE A 450 -12.18 12.65 -30.31
C ILE A 450 -13.27 11.99 -31.15
N ALA A 451 -14.06 12.78 -31.90
CA ALA A 451 -15.09 12.26 -32.78
C ALA A 451 -14.51 11.30 -33.82
N GLN A 452 -13.41 11.67 -34.48
CA GLN A 452 -12.72 10.83 -35.46
C GLN A 452 -12.19 9.53 -34.81
N ARG A 453 -11.57 9.63 -33.63
CA ARG A 453 -11.00 8.48 -32.89
C ARG A 453 -12.07 7.41 -32.58
N PHE A 454 -13.28 7.84 -32.25
CA PHE A 454 -14.38 6.96 -31.86
C PHE A 454 -15.45 6.75 -32.96
N GLY A 455 -15.13 7.08 -34.21
CA GLY A 455 -16.02 6.80 -35.36
C GLY A 455 -17.37 7.53 -35.27
N THR A 456 -17.42 8.68 -34.60
CA THR A 456 -18.63 9.49 -34.43
C THR A 456 -18.43 10.91 -35.01
N THR A 457 -19.45 11.74 -34.95
CA THR A 457 -19.38 13.13 -35.41
C THR A 457 -19.27 14.10 -34.24
N MET A 458 -18.67 15.27 -34.47
CA MET A 458 -18.67 16.37 -33.48
C MET A 458 -20.08 16.73 -33.03
N ALA A 459 -21.03 16.75 -33.97
CA ALA A 459 -22.42 17.06 -33.69
C ALA A 459 -23.05 16.02 -32.74
N ALA A 460 -22.81 14.74 -32.99
CA ALA A 460 -23.30 13.67 -32.12
C ALA A 460 -22.67 13.74 -30.72
N LEU A 461 -21.35 13.99 -30.61
CA LEU A 461 -20.67 14.17 -29.33
C LEU A 461 -21.23 15.38 -28.56
N LYS A 462 -21.45 16.51 -29.23
CA LYS A 462 -22.03 17.71 -28.62
C LYS A 462 -23.42 17.44 -28.10
N ALA A 463 -24.30 16.88 -28.92
CA ALA A 463 -25.66 16.55 -28.53
C ALA A 463 -25.71 15.59 -27.35
N HIS A 464 -24.91 14.54 -27.40
CA HIS A 464 -24.86 13.49 -26.35
C HIS A 464 -24.33 14.01 -24.99
N ASN A 465 -23.54 15.09 -25.01
CA ASN A 465 -22.93 15.69 -23.83
C ASN A 465 -23.50 17.08 -23.49
N ALA A 466 -24.53 17.52 -24.18
CA ALA A 466 -25.12 18.86 -24.04
C ALA A 466 -24.06 19.99 -24.10
N LEU A 467 -23.07 19.87 -24.98
CA LEU A 467 -22.00 20.86 -25.12
C LEU A 467 -22.50 22.08 -25.93
N LYS A 468 -22.29 23.26 -25.37
CA LYS A 468 -22.69 24.53 -26.02
C LYS A 468 -21.68 25.04 -27.06
N SER A 469 -20.43 24.56 -26.99
CA SER A 469 -19.32 24.93 -27.88
C SER A 469 -18.48 23.70 -28.27
N ASP A 470 -17.53 23.87 -29.17
CA ASP A 470 -16.60 22.83 -29.60
C ASP A 470 -15.37 22.72 -28.65
N GLY A 471 -15.28 23.63 -27.69
CA GLY A 471 -14.23 23.63 -26.70
C GLY A 471 -14.43 22.51 -25.67
N VAL A 472 -13.37 21.74 -25.43
CA VAL A 472 -13.31 20.70 -24.39
C VAL A 472 -12.14 20.98 -23.45
N GLN A 473 -12.26 20.59 -22.18
CA GLN A 473 -11.23 20.81 -21.17
C GLN A 473 -10.52 19.49 -20.84
N ILE A 474 -9.22 19.55 -20.57
CA ILE A 474 -8.45 18.39 -20.09
C ILE A 474 -9.11 17.86 -18.82
N GLY A 475 -9.32 16.55 -18.75
CA GLY A 475 -10.03 15.89 -17.65
C GLY A 475 -11.55 15.88 -17.78
N GLN A 476 -12.13 16.58 -18.75
CA GLN A 476 -13.56 16.53 -19.01
C GLN A 476 -13.96 15.13 -19.48
N VAL A 477 -15.05 14.58 -18.90
CA VAL A 477 -15.59 13.28 -19.29
C VAL A 477 -16.68 13.50 -20.34
N LEU A 478 -16.47 12.92 -21.52
CA LEU A 478 -17.46 12.90 -22.60
C LEU A 478 -18.10 11.51 -22.69
N LYS A 479 -19.42 11.45 -22.69
CA LYS A 479 -20.16 10.24 -23.06
C LYS A 479 -20.04 10.04 -24.56
N LEU A 480 -19.75 8.80 -24.97
CA LEU A 480 -19.59 8.46 -26.38
C LEU A 480 -20.89 7.88 -26.96
N PRO A 481 -21.40 8.40 -28.08
CA PRO A 481 -22.57 7.84 -28.74
C PRO A 481 -22.30 6.38 -29.15
N GLY A 482 -23.24 5.48 -28.84
CA GLY A 482 -23.09 4.03 -29.12
C GLY A 482 -22.13 3.29 -28.20
N GLY A 483 -21.60 3.95 -27.16
CA GLY A 483 -20.75 3.30 -26.17
C GLY A 483 -21.51 2.28 -25.32
N LEU A 484 -20.82 1.23 -24.90
CA LEU A 484 -21.36 0.28 -23.94
C LEU A 484 -21.50 1.00 -22.58
N GLU A 485 -22.74 1.12 -22.10
CA GLU A 485 -22.99 1.48 -20.71
C GLU A 485 -22.47 0.35 -19.81
N PRO A 486 -22.06 0.67 -18.57
CA PRO A 486 -21.68 -0.34 -17.60
C PRO A 486 -22.76 -1.43 -17.55
N ALA A 487 -22.35 -2.70 -17.66
CA ALA A 487 -23.30 -3.80 -17.59
C ALA A 487 -24.08 -3.68 -16.27
N GLN A 488 -25.40 -3.68 -16.35
CA GLN A 488 -26.24 -3.85 -15.19
C GLN A 488 -25.93 -5.22 -14.62
N ARG A 489 -25.40 -5.27 -13.39
CA ARG A 489 -25.20 -6.54 -12.69
C ARG A 489 -26.55 -7.19 -12.48
N GLU A 490 -26.61 -8.48 -12.74
CA GLU A 490 -27.77 -9.29 -12.41
C GLU A 490 -27.39 -10.26 -11.27
N HIS A 491 -28.28 -10.42 -10.33
CA HIS A 491 -28.14 -11.37 -9.23
C HIS A 491 -29.29 -12.38 -9.30
N LYS A 492 -28.98 -13.66 -9.49
CA LYS A 492 -29.97 -14.74 -9.38
C LYS A 492 -30.10 -15.16 -7.92
N ILE A 493 -31.28 -14.94 -7.36
CA ILE A 493 -31.58 -15.19 -5.95
C ILE A 493 -31.41 -16.68 -5.63
N GLN A 494 -30.64 -16.95 -4.57
CA GLN A 494 -30.43 -18.28 -4.03
C GLN A 494 -31.32 -18.52 -2.80
N SER A 495 -31.46 -19.78 -2.42
CA SER A 495 -32.23 -20.16 -1.20
C SER A 495 -31.61 -19.53 0.04
N GLY A 496 -32.41 -18.87 0.86
CA GLY A 496 -31.99 -18.20 2.09
C GLY A 496 -31.57 -16.75 1.94
N GLU A 497 -31.48 -16.21 0.72
CA GLU A 497 -31.15 -14.80 0.51
C GLU A 497 -32.35 -13.88 0.75
N THR A 498 -32.09 -12.71 1.31
CA THR A 498 -33.07 -11.63 1.52
C THR A 498 -32.73 -10.43 0.68
N LEU A 499 -33.72 -9.62 0.32
CA LEU A 499 -33.50 -8.40 -0.46
C LEU A 499 -32.53 -7.42 0.25
N SER A 500 -32.61 -7.33 1.59
CA SER A 500 -31.70 -6.52 2.40
C SER A 500 -30.29 -7.09 2.43
N GLY A 501 -30.13 -8.42 2.51
CA GLY A 501 -28.83 -9.10 2.43
C GLY A 501 -28.17 -8.89 1.06
N ILE A 502 -28.96 -8.97 -0.03
CA ILE A 502 -28.48 -8.69 -1.38
C ILE A 502 -28.09 -7.20 -1.52
N ALA A 503 -28.90 -6.28 -1.01
CA ALA A 503 -28.59 -4.84 -1.02
C ALA A 503 -27.29 -4.55 -0.26
N ALA A 504 -27.07 -5.15 0.91
CA ALA A 504 -25.83 -5.04 1.68
C ALA A 504 -24.62 -5.64 0.93
N ARG A 505 -24.77 -6.85 0.36
CA ARG A 505 -23.73 -7.52 -0.44
C ARG A 505 -23.24 -6.65 -1.60
N TYR A 506 -24.15 -6.00 -2.30
CA TYR A 506 -23.83 -5.14 -3.43
C TYR A 506 -23.66 -3.66 -3.05
N ARG A 507 -23.72 -3.32 -1.76
CA ARG A 507 -23.56 -1.95 -1.22
C ARG A 507 -24.48 -0.93 -1.90
N VAL A 508 -25.70 -1.34 -2.19
CA VAL A 508 -26.72 -0.48 -2.79
C VAL A 508 -27.85 -0.23 -1.79
N SER A 509 -28.57 0.89 -1.94
CA SER A 509 -29.71 1.13 -1.08
C SER A 509 -30.85 0.13 -1.39
N LEU A 510 -31.54 -0.35 -0.35
CA LEU A 510 -32.69 -1.22 -0.49
C LEU A 510 -33.78 -0.56 -1.34
N ALA A 511 -33.93 0.76 -1.21
CA ALA A 511 -34.89 1.56 -1.99
C ALA A 511 -34.56 1.57 -3.48
N ASP A 512 -33.28 1.76 -3.85
CA ASP A 512 -32.84 1.75 -5.24
C ASP A 512 -32.95 0.35 -5.85
N LEU A 513 -32.61 -0.70 -5.08
CA LEU A 513 -32.77 -2.07 -5.53
C LEU A 513 -34.24 -2.41 -5.82
N ARG A 514 -35.16 -1.99 -4.95
CA ARG A 514 -36.60 -2.13 -5.18
C ARG A 514 -37.07 -1.37 -6.40
N ARG A 515 -36.69 -0.09 -6.52
CA ARG A 515 -37.11 0.78 -7.62
C ARG A 515 -36.66 0.24 -8.98
N LEU A 516 -35.39 -0.20 -9.08
CA LEU A 516 -34.83 -0.73 -10.33
C LEU A 516 -35.50 -2.02 -10.78
N ASN A 517 -35.99 -2.85 -9.82
CA ASN A 517 -36.62 -4.13 -10.08
C ASN A 517 -38.17 -4.06 -9.97
N GLU A 518 -38.74 -2.86 -9.86
CA GLU A 518 -40.19 -2.63 -9.76
C GLU A 518 -40.87 -3.44 -8.63
N LEU A 519 -40.13 -3.70 -7.53
CA LEU A 519 -40.61 -4.49 -6.42
C LEU A 519 -41.50 -3.65 -5.50
N ARG A 520 -42.74 -4.10 -5.29
CA ARG A 520 -43.69 -3.43 -4.40
C ARG A 520 -43.47 -3.74 -2.91
N ALA A 521 -42.71 -4.81 -2.62
CA ALA A 521 -42.38 -5.28 -1.27
C ALA A 521 -41.03 -6.01 -1.28
N ASP A 522 -40.50 -6.41 -0.11
CA ASP A 522 -39.26 -7.16 0.04
C ASP A 522 -39.36 -8.65 -0.32
N ARG A 523 -40.48 -9.05 -0.85
CA ARG A 523 -40.72 -10.45 -1.24
C ARG A 523 -40.00 -10.74 -2.55
N ILE A 524 -39.06 -11.67 -2.50
CA ILE A 524 -38.28 -12.17 -3.63
C ILE A 524 -38.40 -13.70 -3.71
N LEU A 525 -38.20 -14.27 -4.89
CA LEU A 525 -38.32 -15.71 -5.12
C LEU A 525 -36.96 -16.30 -5.49
N VAL A 526 -36.71 -17.52 -5.00
CA VAL A 526 -35.52 -18.28 -5.42
C VAL A 526 -35.54 -18.48 -6.92
N GLY A 527 -34.41 -18.20 -7.57
CA GLY A 527 -34.27 -18.22 -9.04
C GLY A 527 -34.67 -16.93 -9.75
N GLN A 528 -35.33 -15.99 -9.07
CA GLN A 528 -35.61 -14.67 -9.62
C GLN A 528 -34.30 -13.92 -9.89
N VAL A 529 -34.20 -13.22 -11.02
CA VAL A 529 -33.05 -12.39 -11.37
C VAL A 529 -33.34 -10.95 -11.00
N LEU A 530 -32.50 -10.36 -10.16
CA LEU A 530 -32.54 -8.94 -9.79
C LEU A 530 -31.50 -8.17 -10.58
N LYS A 531 -31.90 -7.03 -11.12
CA LYS A 531 -30.98 -6.00 -11.61
C LYS A 531 -30.40 -5.25 -10.43
N ILE A 532 -29.08 -5.16 -10.34
CA ILE A 532 -28.39 -4.45 -9.27
C ILE A 532 -28.13 -3.00 -9.71
N PRO A 533 -28.61 -1.99 -8.95
CA PRO A 533 -28.34 -0.59 -9.26
C PRO A 533 -26.82 -0.35 -9.34
N ALA A 534 -26.40 0.55 -10.21
CA ALA A 534 -25.06 1.12 -10.13
C ALA A 534 -24.96 1.92 -8.82
N SER A 535 -24.11 1.51 -7.90
CA SER A 535 -23.91 2.13 -6.58
C SER A 535 -23.29 3.51 -6.68
#